data_9d45029b865aefe4cf714cf95c7034d9
#
_entry.id   9d45029b865aefe4cf714cf95c7034d9
#
_cell.length_a   1.000
_cell.length_b   1.000
_cell.length_c   1.000
_cell.angle_alpha   90.00
_cell.angle_beta   90.00
_cell.angle_gamma   90.00
#
_symmetry.space_group_name_H-M   'P 1'
#
loop_
_entity.id
_entity.type
_entity.pdbx_description
1 polymer ?
#
loop_
_entity_poly.entity_id
_entity_poly.type
_entity_poly.pdbx_seq_one_letter_code
_entity_poly.pdbx_strand_id
1 'polypeptide(L)'
;RPAVVLTPKAYNQATGLLICCPLTTKIKGYPFEVTIEGTPQNVALSDQVKSLDWKARKAKHKGSVSQAELETIKQKIGLLLAIS
;
A
#
# COMPACT_ATOMS: atom_id res chain seq x y z
N ARG A 1 -6.38 -6.09 8.85
CA ARG A 1 -6.17 -6.40 7.44
C ARG A 1 -4.78 -5.95 7.01
N PRO A 2 -4.13 -6.72 6.14
CA PRO A 2 -2.83 -6.31 5.63
C PRO A 2 -2.93 -5.11 4.70
N ALA A 3 -1.89 -4.29 4.70
CA ALA A 3 -1.81 -3.12 3.86
C ALA A 3 -0.36 -2.86 3.48
N VAL A 4 -0.17 -2.16 2.36
CA VAL A 4 1.15 -1.74 1.89
C VAL A 4 1.39 -0.32 2.37
N VAL A 5 2.48 -0.10 3.11
CA VAL A 5 2.87 1.23 3.58
C VAL A 5 3.56 1.96 2.42
N LEU A 6 3.09 3.16 2.12
CA LEU A 6 3.58 3.96 0.99
C LEU A 6 4.52 5.07 1.41
N THR A 7 4.47 5.49 2.67
CA THR A 7 5.28 6.61 3.17
C THR A 7 6.58 6.11 3.78
N PRO A 8 7.65 6.92 3.72
CA PRO A 8 8.94 6.52 4.28
C PRO A 8 8.91 6.45 5.80
N LYS A 9 9.82 5.64 6.35
CA LYS A 9 9.93 5.41 7.79
C LYS A 9 10.11 6.72 8.57
N ALA A 10 10.88 7.66 8.03
CA ALA A 10 11.11 8.95 8.67
C ALA A 10 9.81 9.72 8.89
N TYR A 11 8.93 9.75 7.89
CA TYR A 11 7.62 10.39 8.00
C TYR A 11 6.78 9.68 9.05
N ASN A 12 6.76 8.35 8.98
CA ASN A 12 5.93 7.54 9.88
C ASN A 12 6.34 7.74 11.35
N GLN A 13 7.63 7.81 11.61
CA GLN A 13 8.13 8.03 12.97
C GLN A 13 7.89 9.44 13.47
N ALA A 14 8.06 10.43 12.60
CA ALA A 14 7.91 11.83 12.97
C ALA A 14 6.46 12.20 13.29
N THR A 15 5.51 11.63 12.57
CA THR A 15 4.10 12.02 12.67
C THR A 15 3.23 11.02 13.45
N GLY A 16 3.67 9.77 13.57
CA GLY A 16 2.83 8.69 14.10
C GLY A 16 1.77 8.21 13.11
N LEU A 17 1.82 8.72 11.88
CA LEU A 17 0.89 8.38 10.80
C LEU A 17 1.63 7.64 9.70
N LEU A 18 0.87 6.93 8.87
CA LEU A 18 1.39 6.40 7.62
C LEU A 18 0.28 6.45 6.57
N ILE A 19 0.68 6.46 5.32
CA ILE A 19 -0.25 6.36 4.21
C ILE A 19 -0.08 4.97 3.61
N CYS A 20 -1.19 4.27 3.42
CA CYS A 20 -1.18 2.89 2.96
C CYS A 20 -2.33 2.60 2.02
N CYS A 21 -2.25 1.48 1.32
CA CYS A 21 -3.37 0.94 0.58
C CYS A 21 -3.58 -0.53 0.98
N PRO A 22 -4.83 -1.01 0.96
CA PRO A 22 -5.12 -2.36 1.44
C PRO A 22 -4.69 -3.44 0.45
N LEU A 23 -4.41 -4.62 0.99
CA LEU A 23 -4.19 -5.84 0.22
C LEU A 23 -5.42 -6.72 0.33
N THR A 24 -5.73 -7.45 -0.74
CA THR A 24 -6.82 -8.40 -0.73
C THR A 24 -6.48 -9.60 -1.62
N THR A 25 -7.01 -10.77 -1.26
CA THR A 25 -6.92 -11.96 -2.10
C THR A 25 -8.05 -12.02 -3.13
N LYS A 26 -9.04 -11.13 -3.01
CA LYS A 26 -10.15 -11.06 -3.97
C LYS A 26 -9.72 -10.24 -5.19
N ILE A 27 -9.25 -10.93 -6.21
CA ILE A 27 -8.77 -10.31 -7.45
C ILE A 27 -9.94 -10.13 -8.40
N LYS A 28 -10.25 -8.88 -8.76
CA LYS A 28 -11.39 -8.55 -9.63
C LYS A 28 -10.96 -8.11 -11.03
N GLY A 29 -9.67 -7.91 -11.25
CA GLY A 29 -9.13 -7.50 -12.54
C GLY A 29 -9.29 -6.01 -12.86
N TYR A 30 -9.46 -5.18 -11.85
CA TYR A 30 -9.54 -3.73 -12.05
C TYR A 30 -8.18 -3.13 -12.38
N PRO A 31 -8.15 -2.04 -13.20
CA PRO A 31 -6.88 -1.41 -13.58
C PRO A 31 -6.03 -0.90 -12.41
N PHE A 32 -6.66 -0.61 -11.27
CA PHE A 32 -5.97 -0.07 -10.09
C PHE A 32 -5.41 -1.13 -9.17
N GLU A 33 -5.65 -2.41 -9.47
CA GLU A 33 -5.07 -3.50 -8.72
C GLU A 33 -3.63 -3.71 -9.14
N VAL A 34 -2.73 -3.85 -8.17
CA VAL A 34 -1.32 -4.18 -8.42
C VAL A 34 -1.06 -5.55 -7.81
N THR A 35 -0.66 -6.50 -8.65
CA THR A 35 -0.37 -7.86 -8.22
C THR A 35 0.84 -7.88 -7.29
N ILE A 36 0.68 -8.54 -6.15
CA ILE A 36 1.75 -8.75 -5.18
C ILE A 36 2.05 -10.24 -5.12
N GLU A 37 3.30 -10.60 -5.35
CA GLU A 37 3.73 -11.99 -5.31
C GLU A 37 3.54 -12.59 -3.92
N GLY A 38 3.10 -13.84 -3.88
CA GLY A 38 2.91 -14.53 -2.61
C GLY A 38 1.99 -15.74 -2.74
N THR A 39 1.84 -16.46 -1.63
CA THR A 39 0.99 -17.62 -1.52
C THR A 39 0.08 -17.45 -0.31
N PRO A 40 -1.22 -17.13 -0.49
CA PRO A 40 -1.89 -16.88 -1.77
C PRO A 40 -1.50 -15.55 -2.40
N GLN A 41 -1.76 -15.43 -3.70
CA GLN A 41 -1.50 -14.18 -4.41
C GLN A 41 -2.46 -13.08 -3.93
N ASN A 42 -1.92 -11.88 -3.74
CA ASN A 42 -2.68 -10.71 -3.33
C ASN A 42 -2.64 -9.64 -4.40
N VAL A 43 -3.56 -8.68 -4.29
CA VAL A 43 -3.46 -7.43 -5.05
C VAL A 43 -3.54 -6.26 -4.07
N ALA A 44 -2.76 -5.22 -4.36
CA ALA A 44 -2.84 -3.95 -3.65
C ALA A 44 -3.85 -3.06 -4.36
N LEU A 45 -4.79 -2.50 -3.59
CA LEU A 45 -5.83 -1.63 -4.15
C LEU A 45 -5.33 -0.19 -4.13
N SER A 46 -4.63 0.20 -5.19
CA SER A 46 -3.93 1.49 -5.25
C SER A 46 -4.87 2.69 -5.22
N ASP A 47 -6.16 2.51 -5.58
CA ASP A 47 -7.15 3.57 -5.52
C ASP A 47 -7.80 3.75 -4.14
N GLN A 48 -7.44 2.92 -3.17
CA GLN A 48 -7.98 2.99 -1.80
C GLN A 48 -6.92 3.43 -0.81
N VAL A 49 -6.22 4.49 -1.14
CA VAL A 49 -5.19 5.08 -0.29
C VAL A 49 -5.84 5.72 0.93
N LYS A 50 -5.25 5.49 2.11
CA LYS A 50 -5.75 6.10 3.35
C LYS A 50 -4.61 6.38 4.31
N SER A 51 -4.84 7.34 5.20
CA SER A 51 -3.96 7.65 6.31
C SER A 51 -4.36 6.84 7.53
N LEU A 52 -3.38 6.40 8.30
CA LEU A 52 -3.59 5.53 9.45
C LEU A 52 -2.69 5.95 10.59
N ASP A 53 -3.25 6.01 11.81
CA ASP A 53 -2.47 6.20 13.03
C ASP A 53 -1.94 4.84 13.47
N TRP A 54 -0.71 4.52 13.06
CA TRP A 54 -0.16 3.19 13.29
C TRP A 54 0.19 2.94 14.75
N LYS A 55 0.47 3.98 15.52
CA LYS A 55 0.75 3.83 16.97
C LYS A 55 -0.51 3.46 17.72
N ALA A 56 -1.60 4.16 17.45
CA ALA A 56 -2.89 3.91 18.12
C ALA A 56 -3.41 2.51 17.78
N ARG A 57 -3.17 2.05 16.54
CA ARG A 57 -3.63 0.73 16.10
C ARG A 57 -2.66 -0.40 16.41
N LYS A 58 -1.51 -0.09 17.00
CA LYS A 58 -0.47 -1.08 17.32
C LYS A 58 -0.12 -1.94 16.10
N ALA A 59 0.06 -1.26 14.97
CA ALA A 59 0.37 -1.93 13.71
C ALA A 59 1.69 -2.68 13.79
N LYS A 60 1.74 -3.89 13.17
CA LYS A 60 2.92 -4.72 13.14
C LYS A 60 3.41 -4.92 11.72
N HIS A 61 4.72 -4.92 11.55
CA HIS A 61 5.35 -5.23 10.27
C HIS A 61 5.29 -6.75 10.04
N LYS A 62 4.72 -7.17 8.92
CA LYS A 62 4.57 -8.60 8.60
C LYS A 62 5.37 -9.05 7.38
N GLY A 63 5.99 -8.13 6.70
CA GLY A 63 6.76 -8.43 5.50
C GLY A 63 6.84 -7.20 4.63
N SER A 64 7.41 -7.36 3.46
CA SER A 64 7.61 -6.25 2.53
C SER A 64 7.23 -6.66 1.12
N VAL A 65 6.69 -5.71 0.35
CA VAL A 65 6.55 -5.88 -1.10
C VAL A 65 7.89 -5.57 -1.75
N SER A 66 8.09 -6.02 -3.00
CA SER A 66 9.30 -5.72 -3.73
C SER A 66 9.33 -4.24 -4.10
N GLN A 67 10.53 -3.73 -4.39
CA GLN A 67 10.69 -2.35 -4.85
C GLN A 67 9.91 -2.11 -6.14
N ALA A 68 9.92 -3.07 -7.05
CA ALA A 68 9.17 -2.96 -8.30
C ALA A 68 7.66 -2.88 -8.07
N GLU A 69 7.14 -3.69 -7.14
CA GLU A 69 5.72 -3.67 -6.78
C GLU A 69 5.34 -2.32 -6.17
N LEU A 70 6.16 -1.81 -5.26
CA LEU A 70 5.94 -0.51 -4.63
C LEU A 70 5.93 0.62 -5.67
N GLU A 71 6.88 0.60 -6.61
CA GLU A 71 6.95 1.59 -7.69
C GLU A 71 5.69 1.56 -8.55
N THR A 72 5.21 0.37 -8.88
CA THR A 72 3.98 0.21 -9.67
C THR A 72 2.77 0.79 -8.95
N ILE A 73 2.66 0.55 -7.64
CA ILE A 73 1.58 1.11 -6.83
C ILE A 73 1.64 2.64 -6.87
N LYS A 74 2.82 3.20 -6.64
CA LYS A 74 3.02 4.67 -6.65
C LYS A 74 2.70 5.28 -8.00
N GLN A 75 3.08 4.62 -9.09
CA GLN A 75 2.77 5.09 -10.43
C GLN A 75 1.27 5.15 -10.67
N LYS A 76 0.53 4.13 -10.27
CA LYS A 76 -0.93 4.12 -10.44
C LYS A 76 -1.60 5.20 -9.61
N ILE A 77 -1.13 5.42 -8.38
CA ILE A 77 -1.64 6.50 -7.53
C ILE A 77 -1.36 7.85 -8.17
N GLY A 78 -0.16 8.03 -8.71
CA GLY A 78 0.21 9.27 -9.41
C GLY A 78 -0.71 9.56 -10.59
N LEU A 79 -1.04 8.53 -11.37
CA LEU A 79 -1.97 8.67 -12.49
C LEU A 79 -3.37 9.07 -12.03
N LEU A 80 -3.85 8.44 -10.94
CA LEU A 80 -5.16 8.76 -10.37
C LEU A 80 -5.24 10.21 -9.90
N LEU A 81 -4.15 10.72 -9.32
CA LEU A 81 -4.09 12.07 -8.80
C LEU A 81 -3.63 13.08 -9.85
N ALA A 82 -3.39 12.65 -11.08
CA ALA A 82 -2.88 13.46 -12.18
C ALA A 82 -1.54 14.13 -11.84
N ILE A 83 -0.70 13.45 -11.09
CA ILE A 83 0.67 13.88 -10.77
C ILE A 83 1.61 13.21 -11.75
N SER A 84 2.40 13.97 -12.43
CA SER A 84 3.37 13.46 -13.40
C SER A 84 4.74 13.22 -12.78
#